data_b25dc948b3ab0d6fffe6c6b0a9711a56
#
_entry.id   b25dc948b3ab0d6fffe6c6b0a9711a56
#
_cell.length_a   1.000
_cell.length_b   1.000
_cell.length_c   1.000
_cell.angle_alpha   90.00
_cell.angle_beta   90.00
_cell.angle_gamma   90.00
#
_symmetry.space_group_name_H-M   'P 1'
#
loop_
_entity.id
_entity.type
_entity.pdbx_description
1 polymer ?
#
loop_
_entity_poly.entity_id
_entity_poly.type
_entity_poly.pdbx_seq_one_letter_code
_entity_poly.pdbx_strand_id
1 'polypeptide(L)'
;TLAEMLAGRDLPIGLDFVAWSDEEFGAHSDTAYVERYRDQFPQMMCCINMDGIGPRAENTTLTMLAQSEAFEQQMHDITTDYPAVVWVDPWYASNHYTYFANGVPALVLGSLTMDRTHQPDDTADWISEAKLDEVTRLVLDIIMAIQDQSTDWTRA
;
A
#
# COMPACT_ATOMS: atom_id res chain seq x y z
N THR A 1 5.91 -14.80 -3.33
CA THR A 1 5.25 -13.61 -2.77
C THR A 1 6.26 -12.53 -2.42
N LEU A 2 5.80 -11.29 -2.19
CA LEU A 2 6.65 -10.17 -1.77
C LEU A 2 7.45 -10.52 -0.50
N ALA A 3 6.80 -11.11 0.49
CA ALA A 3 7.45 -11.56 1.73
C ALA A 3 8.59 -12.55 1.48
N GLU A 4 8.42 -13.50 0.56
CA GLU A 4 9.48 -14.45 0.19
C GLU A 4 10.63 -13.75 -0.55
N MET A 5 10.34 -12.78 -1.41
CA MET A 5 11.36 -12.00 -2.13
C MET A 5 12.21 -11.14 -1.18
N LEU A 6 11.64 -10.72 -0.07
CA LEU A 6 12.30 -9.90 0.96
C LEU A 6 12.93 -10.73 2.07
N ALA A 7 12.50 -11.99 2.24
CA ALA A 7 13.04 -12.88 3.25
C ALA A 7 14.55 -13.11 3.06
N GLY A 8 15.32 -12.86 4.13
CA GLY A 8 16.77 -13.01 4.11
C GLY A 8 17.55 -11.87 3.47
N ARG A 9 16.90 -10.80 3.02
CA ARG A 9 17.59 -9.57 2.64
C ARG A 9 18.02 -8.83 3.91
N ASP A 10 19.21 -8.30 3.88
CA ASP A 10 19.73 -7.40 4.93
C ASP A 10 19.26 -5.97 4.61
N LEU A 11 18.11 -5.61 5.17
CA LEU A 11 17.52 -4.28 4.98
C LEU A 11 17.76 -3.43 6.23
N PRO A 12 18.07 -2.14 6.09
CA PRO A 12 18.27 -1.23 7.23
C PRO A 12 16.94 -0.86 7.91
N ILE A 13 15.81 -1.32 7.40
CA ILE A 13 14.45 -1.08 7.92
C ILE A 13 13.77 -2.39 8.29
N GLY A 14 12.85 -2.34 9.27
CA GLY A 14 11.91 -3.41 9.56
C GLY A 14 10.71 -3.36 8.61
N LEU A 15 10.16 -4.54 8.29
CA LEU A 15 8.96 -4.69 7.48
C LEU A 15 7.91 -5.47 8.25
N ASP A 16 6.74 -4.88 8.43
CA ASP A 16 5.57 -5.52 8.98
C ASP A 16 4.59 -5.88 7.86
N PHE A 17 4.22 -7.16 7.74
CA PHE A 17 3.17 -7.64 6.86
C PHE A 17 1.89 -7.82 7.67
N VAL A 18 0.92 -6.94 7.47
CA VAL A 18 -0.33 -6.92 8.21
C VAL A 18 -1.47 -7.40 7.31
N ALA A 19 -2.15 -8.48 7.73
CA ALA A 19 -3.37 -8.95 7.08
C ALA A 19 -4.57 -8.56 7.94
N TRP A 20 -5.41 -7.68 7.42
CA TRP A 20 -6.61 -7.20 8.08
C TRP A 20 -7.76 -8.19 7.91
N SER A 21 -8.63 -8.33 8.91
CA SER A 21 -9.65 -9.38 8.93
C SER A 21 -11.08 -8.90 8.92
N ASP A 22 -11.38 -7.66 9.26
CA ASP A 22 -12.76 -7.18 9.45
C ASP A 22 -12.96 -5.72 9.02
N GLU A 23 -12.22 -5.27 8.03
CA GLU A 23 -12.32 -3.91 7.50
C GLU A 23 -13.77 -3.60 7.10
N GLU A 24 -14.43 -4.53 6.41
CA GLU A 24 -15.80 -4.42 5.91
C GLU A 24 -16.90 -4.49 7.02
N PHE A 25 -16.53 -4.91 8.21
CA PHE A 25 -17.47 -5.19 9.30
C PHE A 25 -17.25 -4.33 10.56
N GLY A 26 -16.72 -3.11 10.39
CA GLY A 26 -16.56 -2.14 11.46
C GLY A 26 -15.14 -1.92 11.95
N ALA A 27 -14.14 -2.44 11.24
CA ALA A 27 -12.71 -2.17 11.44
C ALA A 27 -12.24 -2.38 12.90
N HIS A 28 -12.70 -3.44 13.55
CA HIS A 28 -12.30 -3.75 14.93
C HIS A 28 -10.82 -4.13 15.01
N SER A 29 -10.28 -4.76 13.97
CA SER A 29 -8.85 -5.06 13.86
C SER A 29 -8.00 -3.80 13.85
N ASP A 30 -8.45 -2.73 13.21
CA ASP A 30 -7.79 -1.43 13.19
C ASP A 30 -7.69 -0.83 14.58
N THR A 31 -8.78 -0.86 15.34
CA THR A 31 -8.79 -0.41 16.72
C THR A 31 -7.82 -1.20 17.59
N ALA A 32 -7.83 -2.53 17.49
CA ALA A 32 -6.91 -3.39 18.23
C ALA A 32 -5.43 -3.17 17.83
N TYR A 33 -5.19 -2.92 16.53
CA TYR A 33 -3.86 -2.60 16.02
C TYR A 33 -3.36 -1.27 16.60
N VAL A 34 -4.17 -0.21 16.56
CA VAL A 34 -3.83 1.09 17.14
C VAL A 34 -3.55 0.97 18.64
N GLU A 35 -4.39 0.27 19.40
CA GLU A 35 -4.16 0.08 20.83
C GLU A 35 -2.82 -0.60 21.12
N ARG A 36 -2.45 -1.59 20.30
CA ARG A 36 -1.24 -2.38 20.50
C ARG A 36 0.03 -1.66 20.04
N TYR A 37 -0.03 -0.91 18.95
CA TYR A 37 1.16 -0.36 18.26
C TYR A 37 1.25 1.16 18.30
N ARG A 38 0.41 1.85 19.08
CA ARG A 38 0.35 3.31 19.17
C ARG A 38 1.71 3.98 19.30
N ASP A 39 2.57 3.45 20.18
CA ASP A 39 3.88 4.03 20.47
C ASP A 39 4.90 3.79 19.33
N GLN A 40 4.57 2.98 18.35
CA GLN A 40 5.42 2.67 17.20
C GLN A 40 5.12 3.54 15.97
N PHE A 41 3.93 4.12 15.85
CA PHE A 41 3.57 4.96 14.68
C PHE A 41 4.60 6.07 14.38
N PRO A 42 5.19 6.78 15.37
CA PRO A 42 6.23 7.77 15.09
C PRO A 42 7.49 7.21 14.42
N GLN A 43 7.73 5.90 14.52
CA GLN A 43 8.90 5.22 13.96
C GLN A 43 8.59 4.57 12.60
N MET A 44 7.34 4.49 12.20
CA MET A 44 6.94 3.94 10.90
C MET A 44 7.22 4.96 9.80
N MET A 45 7.90 4.54 8.75
CA MET A 45 8.23 5.40 7.60
C MET A 45 6.97 5.68 6.76
N CYS A 46 6.28 4.64 6.35
CA CYS A 46 5.03 4.71 5.61
C CYS A 46 4.24 3.41 5.75
N CYS A 47 2.97 3.47 5.42
CA CYS A 47 2.13 2.32 5.11
C CYS A 47 2.06 2.15 3.59
N ILE A 48 2.16 0.92 3.09
CA ILE A 48 1.83 0.57 1.71
C ILE A 48 0.60 -0.34 1.78
N ASN A 49 -0.55 0.20 1.47
CA ASN A 49 -1.81 -0.53 1.45
C ASN A 49 -2.09 -1.07 0.06
N MET A 50 -2.49 -2.33 0.00
CA MET A 50 -2.89 -3.00 -1.24
C MET A 50 -4.33 -3.49 -1.06
N ASP A 51 -5.27 -2.81 -1.69
CA ASP A 51 -6.68 -3.09 -1.58
C ASP A 51 -7.37 -3.02 -2.95
N GLY A 52 -8.00 -4.12 -3.37
CA GLY A 52 -8.62 -4.24 -4.69
C GLY A 52 -7.62 -4.32 -5.84
N ILE A 53 -6.41 -4.84 -5.61
CA ILE A 53 -5.37 -5.01 -6.64
C ILE A 53 -5.63 -6.23 -7.52
N GLY A 54 -5.20 -6.16 -8.77
CA GLY A 54 -5.09 -7.31 -9.66
C GLY A 54 -6.26 -7.60 -10.59
N PRO A 55 -7.35 -6.81 -10.66
CA PRO A 55 -8.41 -7.03 -11.64
C PRO A 55 -7.86 -7.07 -13.07
N ARG A 56 -8.28 -8.10 -13.84
CA ARG A 56 -7.74 -8.40 -15.17
C ARG A 56 -7.90 -7.27 -16.18
N ALA A 57 -9.05 -6.60 -16.13
CA ALA A 57 -9.44 -5.60 -17.12
C ALA A 57 -9.09 -4.17 -16.73
N GLU A 58 -8.41 -3.97 -15.57
CA GLU A 58 -8.23 -2.65 -15.02
C GLU A 58 -6.77 -2.30 -14.76
N ASN A 59 -6.50 -1.00 -14.65
CA ASN A 59 -5.19 -0.51 -14.28
C ASN A 59 -5.05 -0.47 -12.75
N THR A 60 -3.85 -0.73 -12.28
CA THR A 60 -3.48 -0.46 -10.90
C THR A 60 -3.51 1.05 -10.66
N THR A 61 -4.18 1.49 -9.60
CA THR A 61 -4.13 2.89 -9.17
C THR A 61 -3.11 3.07 -8.06
N LEU A 62 -2.57 4.28 -7.97
CA LEU A 62 -1.71 4.72 -6.88
C LEU A 62 -2.15 6.09 -6.39
N THR A 63 -2.20 6.26 -5.09
CA THR A 63 -2.37 7.55 -4.44
C THR A 63 -1.57 7.60 -3.14
N MET A 64 -1.37 8.81 -2.61
CA MET A 64 -0.61 9.02 -1.37
C MET A 64 -1.35 9.99 -0.45
N LEU A 65 -1.09 9.86 0.87
CA LEU A 65 -1.64 10.70 1.93
C LEU A 65 -0.54 11.09 2.92
N ALA A 66 -0.50 12.35 3.32
CA ALA A 66 0.43 12.91 4.31
C ALA A 66 1.92 12.71 3.96
N GLN A 67 2.22 12.57 2.66
CA GLN A 67 3.58 12.42 2.15
C GLN A 67 4.29 13.78 2.00
N SER A 68 5.62 13.76 2.11
CA SER A 68 6.44 14.89 1.70
C SER A 68 6.50 15.03 0.18
N GLU A 69 6.84 16.21 -0.32
CA GLU A 69 7.09 16.45 -1.76
C GLU A 69 8.21 15.54 -2.29
N ALA A 70 9.25 15.29 -1.50
CA ALA A 70 10.37 14.44 -1.90
C ALA A 70 9.94 12.97 -2.04
N PHE A 71 9.11 12.48 -1.13
CA PHE A 71 8.58 11.13 -1.20
C PHE A 71 7.64 10.95 -2.40
N GLU A 72 6.75 11.92 -2.63
CA GLU A 72 5.85 11.92 -3.78
C GLU A 72 6.63 11.93 -5.11
N GLN A 73 7.65 12.78 -5.23
CA GLN A 73 8.50 12.84 -6.42
C GLN A 73 9.21 11.51 -6.67
N GLN A 74 9.74 10.87 -5.63
CA GLN A 74 10.36 9.55 -5.75
C GLN A 74 9.38 8.49 -6.26
N MET A 75 8.11 8.54 -5.82
CA MET A 75 7.07 7.63 -6.31
C MET A 75 6.71 7.90 -7.77
N HIS A 76 6.65 9.17 -8.20
CA HIS A 76 6.47 9.52 -9.59
C HIS A 76 7.62 9.00 -10.47
N ASP A 77 8.86 9.11 -10.00
CA ASP A 77 10.03 8.62 -10.74
C ASP A 77 9.97 7.09 -10.91
N ILE A 78 9.66 6.35 -9.85
CA ILE A 78 9.52 4.89 -9.90
C ILE A 78 8.39 4.47 -10.85
N THR A 79 7.22 5.13 -10.77
CA THR A 79 6.06 4.76 -11.59
C THR A 79 6.23 5.04 -13.07
N THR A 80 7.29 5.76 -13.48
CA THR A 80 7.67 5.91 -14.88
C THR A 80 7.95 4.55 -15.55
N ASP A 81 8.45 3.58 -14.80
CA ASP A 81 8.73 2.23 -15.30
C ASP A 81 7.48 1.33 -15.27
N TYR A 82 6.35 1.83 -14.76
CA TYR A 82 5.08 1.13 -14.61
C TYR A 82 3.95 1.87 -15.35
N PRO A 83 3.94 1.88 -16.69
CA PRO A 83 3.02 2.71 -17.49
C PRO A 83 1.53 2.34 -17.34
N ALA A 84 1.22 1.19 -16.76
CA ALA A 84 -0.15 0.78 -16.45
C ALA A 84 -0.62 1.26 -15.07
N VAL A 85 0.24 1.89 -14.28
CA VAL A 85 -0.12 2.48 -12.99
C VAL A 85 -0.66 3.89 -13.23
N VAL A 86 -1.85 4.17 -12.68
CA VAL A 86 -2.57 5.43 -12.82
C VAL A 86 -2.62 6.14 -11.48
N TRP A 87 -2.12 7.37 -11.43
CA TRP A 87 -2.28 8.23 -10.26
C TRP A 87 -3.72 8.74 -10.16
N VAL A 88 -4.27 8.67 -8.96
CA VAL A 88 -5.64 9.09 -8.65
C VAL A 88 -5.66 10.02 -7.44
N ASP A 89 -6.76 10.76 -7.29
CA ASP A 89 -6.96 11.61 -6.12
C ASP A 89 -6.98 10.78 -4.82
N PRO A 90 -6.49 11.34 -3.69
CA PRO A 90 -6.51 10.67 -2.40
C PRO A 90 -7.91 10.24 -1.97
N TRP A 91 -8.02 9.01 -1.48
CA TRP A 91 -9.23 8.48 -0.90
C TRP A 91 -8.92 7.83 0.46
N TYR A 92 -9.94 7.69 1.33
CA TYR A 92 -9.75 7.42 2.75
C TYR A 92 -10.48 6.16 3.25
N ALA A 93 -11.08 5.40 2.36
CA ALA A 93 -11.92 4.27 2.71
C ALA A 93 -11.16 2.94 2.59
N SER A 94 -10.29 2.62 3.53
CA SER A 94 -9.61 1.33 3.75
C SER A 94 -8.62 1.46 4.91
N ASN A 95 -7.92 0.37 5.27
CA ASN A 95 -7.03 0.28 6.43
C ASN A 95 -5.84 1.26 6.42
N HIS A 96 -5.46 1.82 5.28
CA HIS A 96 -4.44 2.89 5.22
C HIS A 96 -4.84 4.14 6.02
N TYR A 97 -6.15 4.38 6.18
CA TYR A 97 -6.65 5.48 6.99
C TYR A 97 -6.18 5.38 8.45
N THR A 98 -6.07 4.18 8.96
CA THR A 98 -5.56 3.92 10.32
C THR A 98 -4.14 4.48 10.51
N TYR A 99 -3.27 4.32 9.53
CA TYR A 99 -1.93 4.87 9.56
C TYR A 99 -1.92 6.38 9.36
N PHE A 100 -2.65 6.87 8.35
CA PHE A 100 -2.80 8.29 8.08
C PHE A 100 -3.33 9.06 9.31
N ALA A 101 -4.38 8.57 9.97
CA ALA A 101 -4.96 9.19 11.16
C ALA A 101 -4.01 9.21 12.37
N ASN A 102 -2.95 8.40 12.36
CA ASN A 102 -1.90 8.36 13.37
C ASN A 102 -0.58 8.98 12.90
N GLY A 103 -0.61 9.80 11.83
CA GLY A 103 0.52 10.61 11.36
C GLY A 103 1.57 9.83 10.57
N VAL A 104 1.22 8.66 10.04
CA VAL A 104 2.09 7.87 9.15
C VAL A 104 1.65 8.10 7.71
N PRO A 105 2.56 8.50 6.80
CA PRO A 105 2.24 8.60 5.39
C PRO A 105 1.74 7.28 4.83
N ALA A 106 0.73 7.32 4.00
CA ALA A 106 0.16 6.13 3.38
C ALA A 106 0.25 6.21 1.85
N LEU A 107 0.75 5.14 1.25
CA LEU A 107 0.72 4.87 -0.16
C LEU A 107 -0.31 3.77 -0.40
N VAL A 108 -1.21 3.99 -1.35
CA VAL A 108 -2.36 3.11 -1.57
C VAL A 108 -2.38 2.63 -3.00
N LEU A 109 -2.38 1.33 -3.15
CA LEU A 109 -2.53 0.63 -4.42
C LEU A 109 -3.91 -0.01 -4.49
N GLY A 110 -4.62 0.21 -5.58
CA GLY A 110 -5.97 -0.32 -5.80
C GLY A 110 -6.26 -0.53 -7.29
N SER A 111 -7.53 -0.46 -7.69
CA SER A 111 -7.97 -0.46 -9.08
C SER A 111 -8.92 0.70 -9.37
N LEU A 112 -9.08 1.03 -10.67
CA LEU A 112 -9.93 2.16 -11.10
C LEU A 112 -11.40 1.93 -10.83
N THR A 113 -11.87 0.71 -10.98
CA THR A 113 -13.24 0.33 -10.70
C THR A 113 -13.27 -0.90 -9.81
N MET A 114 -14.29 -1.00 -9.01
CA MET A 114 -14.54 -2.13 -8.13
C MET A 114 -15.92 -2.72 -8.40
N ASP A 115 -16.33 -2.75 -9.68
CA ASP A 115 -17.69 -3.10 -10.11
C ASP A 115 -18.16 -4.48 -9.65
N ARG A 116 -17.22 -5.42 -9.43
CA ARG A 116 -17.53 -6.77 -8.93
C ARG A 116 -17.27 -6.97 -7.46
N THR A 117 -16.58 -6.03 -6.83
CA THR A 117 -16.28 -6.13 -5.39
C THR A 117 -17.58 -6.25 -4.61
N HIS A 118 -17.63 -7.21 -3.69
CA HIS A 118 -18.81 -7.58 -2.88
C HIS A 118 -20.00 -8.13 -3.70
N GLN A 119 -19.79 -8.54 -4.95
CA GLN A 119 -20.83 -9.16 -5.76
C GLN A 119 -20.64 -10.68 -5.82
N PRO A 120 -21.71 -11.47 -6.10
CA PRO A 120 -21.59 -12.94 -6.20
C PRO A 120 -20.67 -13.43 -7.31
N ASP A 121 -20.34 -12.60 -8.29
CA ASP A 121 -19.45 -12.90 -9.41
C ASP A 121 -18.02 -12.36 -9.20
N ASP A 122 -17.69 -11.88 -7.99
CA ASP A 122 -16.33 -11.58 -7.58
C ASP A 122 -15.58 -12.88 -7.27
N THR A 123 -14.96 -13.42 -8.29
CA THR A 123 -14.31 -14.74 -8.28
C THR A 123 -12.85 -14.65 -8.72
N ALA A 124 -12.03 -15.64 -8.37
CA ALA A 124 -10.60 -15.64 -8.63
C ALA A 124 -10.21 -15.55 -10.12
N ASP A 125 -11.09 -15.95 -11.04
CA ASP A 125 -10.87 -15.83 -12.50
C ASP A 125 -10.90 -14.37 -13.00
N TRP A 126 -11.41 -13.45 -12.18
CA TRP A 126 -11.34 -12.00 -12.42
C TRP A 126 -9.94 -11.45 -12.21
N ILE A 127 -9.10 -12.12 -11.45
CA ILE A 127 -7.76 -11.67 -11.08
C ILE A 127 -6.73 -12.11 -12.13
N SER A 128 -5.74 -11.28 -12.39
CA SER A 128 -4.62 -11.51 -13.30
C SER A 128 -3.33 -11.73 -12.52
N GLU A 129 -2.69 -12.88 -12.71
CA GLU A 129 -1.35 -13.14 -12.16
C GLU A 129 -0.33 -12.09 -12.60
N ALA A 130 -0.40 -11.65 -13.86
CA ALA A 130 0.51 -10.62 -14.38
C ALA A 130 0.33 -9.27 -13.68
N LYS A 131 -0.90 -8.91 -13.31
CA LYS A 131 -1.18 -7.69 -12.54
C LYS A 131 -0.68 -7.80 -11.09
N LEU A 132 -0.84 -8.97 -10.47
CA LEU A 132 -0.30 -9.21 -9.14
C LEU A 132 1.24 -9.18 -9.13
N ASP A 133 1.88 -9.72 -10.18
CA ASP A 133 3.34 -9.66 -10.35
C ASP A 133 3.81 -8.21 -10.54
N GLU A 134 3.11 -7.42 -11.36
CA GLU A 134 3.38 -5.99 -11.56
C GLU A 134 3.34 -5.22 -10.23
N VAL A 135 2.26 -5.37 -9.45
CA VAL A 135 2.13 -4.74 -8.12
C VAL A 135 3.21 -5.21 -7.16
N THR A 136 3.52 -6.51 -7.18
CA THR A 136 4.58 -7.08 -6.32
C THR A 136 5.93 -6.46 -6.62
N ARG A 137 6.27 -6.28 -7.91
CA ARG A 137 7.52 -5.62 -8.33
C ARG A 137 7.54 -4.14 -7.97
N LEU A 138 6.44 -3.43 -8.23
CA LEU A 138 6.31 -2.03 -7.87
C LEU A 138 6.55 -1.82 -6.36
N VAL A 139 5.90 -2.62 -5.50
CA VAL A 139 6.08 -2.53 -4.05
C VAL A 139 7.53 -2.86 -3.64
N LEU A 140 8.15 -3.85 -4.28
CA LEU A 140 9.56 -4.16 -4.05
C LEU A 140 10.46 -2.98 -4.41
N ASP A 141 10.27 -2.36 -5.58
CA ASP A 141 11.06 -1.22 -6.02
C ASP A 141 10.87 0.00 -5.11
N ILE A 142 9.64 0.24 -4.63
CA ILE A 142 9.36 1.27 -3.63
C ILE A 142 10.14 1.00 -2.34
N ILE A 143 10.07 -0.20 -1.78
CA ILE A 143 10.79 -0.57 -0.54
C ILE A 143 12.30 -0.36 -0.73
N MET A 144 12.85 -0.82 -1.85
CA MET A 144 14.28 -0.67 -2.15
C MET A 144 14.70 0.77 -2.33
N ALA A 145 13.84 1.63 -2.86
CA ALA A 145 14.12 3.04 -3.07
C ALA A 145 14.10 3.87 -1.77
N ILE A 146 13.28 3.47 -0.79
CA ILE A 146 13.10 4.24 0.46
C ILE A 146 13.86 3.65 1.65
N GLN A 147 14.45 2.47 1.54
CA GLN A 147 15.04 1.75 2.69
C GLN A 147 16.12 2.53 3.44
N ASP A 148 16.83 3.44 2.77
CA ASP A 148 17.90 4.25 3.36
C ASP A 148 17.42 5.65 3.80
N GLN A 149 16.11 5.92 3.71
CA GLN A 149 15.53 7.20 4.08
C GLN A 149 15.12 7.24 5.55
N SER A 150 14.83 8.44 6.05
CA SER A 150 14.33 8.63 7.42
C SER A 150 12.81 8.76 7.45
N THR A 151 12.22 8.60 8.64
CA THR A 151 10.79 8.87 8.85
C THR A 151 10.43 10.32 8.57
N ASP A 152 11.33 11.27 8.81
CA ASP A 152 11.11 12.69 8.51
C ASP A 152 11.11 12.97 7.01
N TRP A 153 11.85 12.17 6.22
CA TRP A 153 11.88 12.33 4.78
C TRP A 153 10.55 11.92 4.14
N THR A 154 9.82 10.97 4.71
CA THR A 154 8.53 10.51 4.15
C THR A 154 7.36 11.43 4.50
N ARG A 155 7.45 12.24 5.56
CA ARG A 155 6.35 13.03 6.11
C ARG A 155 6.29 14.44 5.55
N ALA A 156 5.04 14.96 5.40
CA ALA A 156 4.78 16.38 5.08
C ALA A 156 5.01 17.29 6.28
#